data_569975bde3538511cbafe98890e5c480
#
_entry.id   569975bde3538511cbafe98890e5c480
#
_cell.length_a   1.000
_cell.length_b   1.000
_cell.length_c   1.000
_cell.angle_alpha   90.00
_cell.angle_beta   90.00
_cell.angle_gamma   90.00
#
_symmetry.space_group_name_H-M   'P 1'
#
loop_
_entity.id
_entity.type
_entity.pdbx_description
1 polymer ?
#
loop_
_entity_poly.entity_id
_entity_poly.type
_entity_poly.pdbx_seq_one_letter_code
_entity_poly.pdbx_strand_id
1 'polypeptide(L)'
;MIDNIKENLSIDDDRIYLTGLSMGGRGSFIVAAKLKNTFASLFVVAPHHGPYEYISLAKELKDLPILITHGDIDETSSFKIAKKMADTLISLGSKKIIFKRRENIGHTSWYEPFRDSVNIKWMMSWKK
;
A
#
# COMPACT_ATOMS: atom_id res chain seq x y z
N MET A 1 -9.88 -16.80 -6.17
CA MET A 1 -10.55 -16.18 -4.99
C MET A 1 -11.32 -14.92 -5.40
N ILE A 2 -10.68 -13.88 -5.96
CA ILE A 2 -11.41 -12.65 -6.40
C ILE A 2 -12.48 -12.98 -7.42
N ASP A 3 -12.18 -13.79 -8.45
CA ASP A 3 -13.14 -14.19 -9.49
C ASP A 3 -14.35 -14.94 -8.91
N ASN A 4 -14.10 -15.86 -7.98
CA ASN A 4 -15.18 -16.60 -7.30
C ASN A 4 -16.11 -15.67 -6.48
N ILE A 5 -15.54 -14.61 -5.87
CA ILE A 5 -16.34 -13.60 -5.16
C ILE A 5 -17.20 -12.80 -6.15
N LYS A 6 -16.62 -12.41 -7.30
CA LYS A 6 -17.33 -11.67 -8.35
C LYS A 6 -18.48 -12.47 -8.96
N GLU A 7 -18.33 -13.78 -9.10
CA GLU A 7 -19.38 -14.67 -9.60
C GLU A 7 -20.57 -14.78 -8.66
N ASN A 8 -20.36 -14.59 -7.36
CA ASN A 8 -21.37 -14.82 -6.32
C ASN A 8 -21.92 -13.54 -5.66
N LEU A 9 -21.26 -12.41 -5.86
CA LEU A 9 -21.65 -11.12 -5.26
C LEU A 9 -21.62 -10.00 -6.30
N SER A 10 -22.50 -9.02 -6.14
CA SER A 10 -22.47 -7.79 -6.94
C SER A 10 -21.29 -6.93 -6.50
N ILE A 11 -20.23 -6.94 -7.30
CA ILE A 11 -18.98 -6.20 -7.05
C ILE A 11 -18.81 -5.13 -8.11
N ASP A 12 -18.43 -3.91 -7.71
CA ASP A 12 -17.93 -2.88 -8.62
C ASP A 12 -16.45 -3.16 -8.93
N ASP A 13 -16.19 -3.71 -10.10
CA ASP A 13 -14.85 -4.11 -10.54
C ASP A 13 -13.85 -2.95 -10.60
N ASP A 14 -14.33 -1.72 -10.76
CA ASP A 14 -13.51 -0.52 -10.79
C ASP A 14 -13.13 -0.02 -9.38
N ARG A 15 -13.70 -0.61 -8.34
CA ARG A 15 -13.54 -0.20 -6.93
C ARG A 15 -13.06 -1.31 -6.01
N ILE A 16 -12.13 -2.10 -6.47
CA ILE A 16 -11.46 -3.10 -5.63
C ILE A 16 -10.19 -2.46 -5.06
N TYR A 17 -10.08 -2.47 -3.74
CA TYR A 17 -8.97 -1.85 -3.01
C TYR A 17 -8.16 -2.91 -2.28
N LEU A 18 -6.86 -2.66 -2.12
CA LEU A 18 -5.99 -3.55 -1.37
C LEU A 18 -5.35 -2.80 -0.22
N THR A 19 -5.32 -3.44 0.94
CA THR A 19 -4.67 -2.86 2.12
C THR A 19 -3.93 -3.92 2.91
N GLY A 20 -2.94 -3.51 3.66
CA GLY A 20 -2.18 -4.41 4.51
C GLY A 20 -1.25 -3.69 5.47
N LEU A 21 -0.96 -4.38 6.55
CA LEU A 21 -0.09 -3.89 7.60
C LEU A 21 1.12 -4.82 7.75
N SER A 22 2.30 -4.29 8.04
CA SER A 22 3.52 -5.06 8.33
C SER A 22 3.81 -6.12 7.23
N MET A 23 3.83 -7.40 7.55
CA MET A 23 3.94 -8.50 6.56
C MET A 23 2.81 -8.44 5.52
N GLY A 24 1.58 -8.11 5.92
CA GLY A 24 0.45 -7.92 5.00
C GLY A 24 0.66 -6.71 4.09
N GLY A 25 1.29 -5.63 4.56
CA GLY A 25 1.67 -4.48 3.75
C GLY A 25 2.66 -4.85 2.64
N ARG A 26 3.68 -5.64 2.97
CA ARG A 26 4.59 -6.22 1.98
C ARG A 26 3.86 -7.16 1.02
N GLY A 27 3.03 -8.05 1.57
CA GLY A 27 2.20 -8.97 0.76
C GLY A 27 1.31 -8.22 -0.23
N SER A 28 0.77 -7.07 0.17
CA SER A 28 -0.05 -6.23 -0.69
C SER A 28 0.72 -5.68 -1.89
N PHE A 29 1.98 -5.25 -1.74
CA PHE A 29 2.82 -4.87 -2.88
C PHE A 29 3.01 -6.04 -3.86
N ILE A 30 3.28 -7.24 -3.33
CA ILE A 30 3.49 -8.44 -4.16
C ILE A 30 2.22 -8.82 -4.92
N VAL A 31 1.07 -8.82 -4.23
CA VAL A 31 -0.23 -9.16 -4.83
C VAL A 31 -0.61 -8.12 -5.88
N ALA A 32 -0.45 -6.82 -5.58
CA ALA A 32 -0.76 -5.75 -6.53
C ALA A 32 0.11 -5.83 -7.80
N ALA A 33 1.40 -6.12 -7.65
CA ALA A 33 2.31 -6.27 -8.79
C ALA A 33 1.99 -7.49 -9.65
N LYS A 34 1.52 -8.59 -9.04
CA LYS A 34 1.13 -9.81 -9.76
C LYS A 34 -0.24 -9.69 -10.43
N LEU A 35 -1.19 -9.04 -9.78
CA LEU A 35 -2.57 -8.87 -10.26
C LEU A 35 -2.76 -7.47 -10.83
N LYS A 36 -1.99 -7.15 -11.88
CA LYS A 36 -2.06 -5.84 -12.56
C LYS A 36 -3.50 -5.52 -12.97
N ASN A 37 -3.85 -4.24 -12.86
CA ASN A 37 -5.18 -3.72 -13.22
C ASN A 37 -6.36 -4.29 -12.41
N THR A 38 -6.10 -4.97 -11.29
CA THR A 38 -7.16 -5.49 -10.43
C THR A 38 -7.60 -4.44 -9.40
N PHE A 39 -6.66 -3.69 -8.85
CA PHE A 39 -6.91 -2.78 -7.75
C PHE A 39 -6.97 -1.31 -8.21
N ALA A 40 -7.92 -0.56 -7.67
CA ALA A 40 -8.05 0.88 -7.89
C ALA A 40 -7.04 1.70 -7.08
N SER A 41 -6.68 1.21 -5.89
CA SER A 41 -5.64 1.79 -5.05
C SER A 41 -5.08 0.78 -4.04
N LEU A 42 -3.93 1.14 -3.47
CA LEU A 42 -3.23 0.38 -2.44
C LEU A 42 -2.97 1.29 -1.22
N PHE A 43 -3.37 0.84 -0.03
CA PHE A 43 -3.05 1.50 1.23
C PHE A 43 -2.28 0.56 2.15
N VAL A 44 -1.03 0.87 2.46
CA VAL A 44 -0.15 0.04 3.29
C VAL A 44 0.33 0.78 4.53
N VAL A 45 0.40 0.06 5.64
CA VAL A 45 0.84 0.56 6.94
C VAL A 45 2.06 -0.22 7.38
N ALA A 46 3.16 0.49 7.67
CA ALA A 46 4.41 -0.07 8.17
C ALA A 46 4.85 -1.36 7.43
N PRO A 47 4.96 -1.36 6.09
CA PRO A 47 5.24 -2.57 5.33
C PRO A 47 6.57 -3.19 5.75
N HIS A 48 6.57 -4.49 6.08
CA HIS A 48 7.77 -5.19 6.56
C HIS A 48 8.77 -5.41 5.42
N HIS A 49 10.05 -5.15 5.69
CA HIS A 49 11.09 -5.11 4.66
C HIS A 49 11.70 -6.46 4.26
N GLY A 50 11.67 -7.47 5.13
CA GLY A 50 12.38 -8.72 4.88
C GLY A 50 11.51 -9.89 4.44
N PRO A 51 12.10 -11.00 4.03
CA PRO A 51 13.45 -11.18 3.47
C PRO A 51 13.55 -10.80 1.99
N TYR A 52 12.45 -10.50 1.30
CA TYR A 52 12.42 -10.10 -0.11
C TYR A 52 12.04 -8.64 -0.23
N GLU A 53 12.93 -7.84 -0.79
CA GLU A 53 12.67 -6.42 -1.00
C GLU A 53 11.52 -6.19 -2.00
N TYR A 54 10.53 -5.43 -1.59
CA TYR A 54 9.41 -5.02 -2.46
C TYR A 54 9.75 -3.83 -3.37
N ILE A 55 10.91 -3.19 -3.20
CA ILE A 55 11.35 -2.05 -4.02
C ILE A 55 11.50 -2.44 -5.48
N SER A 56 11.94 -3.67 -5.76
CA SER A 56 12.04 -4.20 -7.12
C SER A 56 10.71 -4.22 -7.88
N LEU A 57 9.58 -4.19 -7.16
CA LEU A 57 8.23 -4.16 -7.73
C LEU A 57 7.76 -2.75 -8.12
N ALA A 58 8.55 -1.71 -7.85
CA ALA A 58 8.14 -0.33 -8.09
C ALA A 58 7.78 -0.05 -9.56
N LYS A 59 8.47 -0.68 -10.50
CA LYS A 59 8.19 -0.53 -11.94
C LYS A 59 6.78 -1.00 -12.31
N GLU A 60 6.33 -2.11 -11.75
CA GLU A 60 5.00 -2.68 -11.96
C GLU A 60 3.90 -1.88 -11.27
N LEU A 61 4.26 -1.12 -10.23
CA LEU A 61 3.32 -0.42 -9.35
C LEU A 61 3.24 1.08 -9.58
N LYS A 62 4.08 1.66 -10.44
CA LYS A 62 4.23 3.11 -10.61
C LYS A 62 2.95 3.85 -11.02
N ASP A 63 2.02 3.18 -11.68
CA ASP A 63 0.77 3.76 -12.15
C ASP A 63 -0.41 3.55 -11.18
N LEU A 64 -0.23 2.67 -10.18
CA LEU A 64 -1.23 2.42 -9.13
C LEU A 64 -1.20 3.55 -8.09
N PRO A 65 -2.35 4.10 -7.69
CA PRO A 65 -2.44 4.99 -6.53
C PRO A 65 -2.03 4.27 -5.25
N ILE A 66 -1.01 4.78 -4.55
CA ILE A 66 -0.45 4.14 -3.35
C ILE A 66 -0.35 5.15 -2.21
N LEU A 67 -0.90 4.80 -1.05
CA LEU A 67 -0.67 5.48 0.21
C LEU A 67 0.15 4.57 1.12
N ILE A 68 1.29 5.08 1.58
CA ILE A 68 2.14 4.42 2.57
C ILE A 68 2.16 5.26 3.83
N THR A 69 1.86 4.67 4.98
CA THR A 69 2.09 5.31 6.29
C THR A 69 3.12 4.51 7.08
N HIS A 70 4.04 5.18 7.76
CA HIS A 70 5.10 4.51 8.50
C HIS A 70 5.60 5.34 9.68
N GLY A 71 5.80 4.68 10.82
CA GLY A 71 6.44 5.28 11.98
C GLY A 71 7.95 5.41 11.79
N ASP A 72 8.53 6.54 12.15
CA ASP A 72 9.95 6.83 11.89
C ASP A 72 10.92 6.20 12.90
N ILE A 73 10.40 5.75 14.05
CA ILE A 73 11.16 4.98 15.05
C ILE A 73 10.71 3.50 15.10
N ASP A 74 10.17 2.98 13.98
CA ASP A 74 9.80 1.57 13.85
C ASP A 74 11.05 0.68 13.78
N GLU A 75 11.27 -0.12 14.82
CA GLU A 75 12.42 -1.04 14.94
C GLU A 75 12.13 -2.42 14.31
N THR A 76 10.87 -2.73 14.00
CA THR A 76 10.45 -4.00 13.43
C THR A 76 10.44 -3.95 11.91
N SER A 77 9.90 -2.87 11.34
CA SER A 77 9.83 -2.64 9.90
C SER A 77 10.63 -1.40 9.53
N SER A 78 11.52 -1.51 8.56
CA SER A 78 12.41 -0.41 8.21
C SER A 78 11.69 0.77 7.55
N PHE A 79 11.59 1.88 8.28
CA PHE A 79 11.14 3.17 7.74
C PHE A 79 11.92 3.57 6.48
N LYS A 80 13.26 3.38 6.50
CA LYS A 80 14.14 3.73 5.38
C LYS A 80 13.78 2.95 4.11
N ILE A 81 13.43 1.67 4.22
CA ILE A 81 13.04 0.84 3.09
C ILE A 81 11.68 1.28 2.54
N ALA A 82 10.71 1.56 3.41
CA ALA A 82 9.40 2.07 2.99
C ALA A 82 9.51 3.44 2.29
N LYS A 83 10.34 4.33 2.84
CA LYS A 83 10.64 5.63 2.22
C LYS A 83 11.32 5.46 0.87
N LYS A 84 12.30 4.55 0.76
CA LYS A 84 12.98 4.24 -0.51
C LYS A 84 12.01 3.71 -1.57
N MET A 85 11.01 2.91 -1.19
CA MET A 85 9.95 2.48 -2.12
C MET A 85 9.18 3.68 -2.67
N ALA A 86 8.75 4.60 -1.81
CA ALA A 86 8.05 5.80 -2.24
C ALA A 86 8.91 6.67 -3.18
N ASP A 87 10.17 6.90 -2.82
CA ASP A 87 11.11 7.68 -3.63
C ASP A 87 11.38 7.02 -4.99
N THR A 88 11.48 5.69 -5.03
CA THR A 88 11.65 4.94 -6.27
C THR A 88 10.42 5.08 -7.16
N LEU A 89 9.21 4.98 -6.61
CA LEU A 89 7.97 5.21 -7.37
C LEU A 89 7.93 6.62 -7.97
N ILE A 90 8.30 7.64 -7.18
CA ILE A 90 8.38 9.03 -7.65
C ILE A 90 9.41 9.16 -8.79
N SER A 91 10.59 8.56 -8.64
CA SER A 91 11.65 8.61 -9.67
C SER A 91 11.25 7.93 -10.97
N LEU A 92 10.35 6.94 -10.90
CA LEU A 92 9.75 6.27 -12.05
C LEU A 92 8.56 7.03 -12.67
N GLY A 93 8.29 8.24 -12.16
CA GLY A 93 7.26 9.14 -12.68
C GLY A 93 5.87 8.95 -12.08
N SER A 94 5.72 8.19 -10.96
CA SER A 94 4.45 8.08 -10.26
C SER A 94 4.01 9.44 -9.71
N LYS A 95 2.80 9.86 -10.06
CA LYS A 95 2.15 11.08 -9.54
C LYS A 95 1.06 10.78 -8.51
N LYS A 96 0.88 9.51 -8.16
CA LYS A 96 -0.24 9.00 -7.33
C LYS A 96 0.26 8.33 -6.05
N ILE A 97 1.49 8.68 -5.63
CA ILE A 97 2.09 8.16 -4.39
C ILE A 97 2.00 9.20 -3.28
N ILE A 98 1.56 8.77 -2.10
CA ILE A 98 1.62 9.54 -0.85
C ILE A 98 2.41 8.72 0.17
N PHE A 99 3.42 9.34 0.76
CA PHE A 99 4.15 8.79 1.90
C PHE A 99 3.92 9.65 3.14
N LYS A 100 3.28 9.09 4.16
CA LYS A 100 3.01 9.75 5.43
C LYS A 100 3.99 9.24 6.50
N ARG A 101 4.99 10.05 6.82
CA ARG A 101 5.84 9.84 8.00
C ARG A 101 5.02 10.12 9.25
N ARG A 102 5.14 9.25 10.24
CA ARG A 102 4.54 9.42 11.56
C ARG A 102 5.66 9.58 12.60
N GLU A 103 5.78 10.79 13.11
CA GLU A 103 6.86 11.18 14.02
C GLU A 103 6.75 10.50 15.37
N ASN A 104 7.89 9.99 15.88
CA ASN A 104 8.02 9.32 17.18
C ASN A 104 7.09 8.11 17.35
N ILE A 105 6.74 7.44 16.25
CA ILE A 105 5.85 6.29 16.25
C ILE A 105 6.62 5.02 15.87
N GLY A 106 6.47 3.99 16.71
CA GLY A 106 7.01 2.64 16.47
C GLY A 106 6.04 1.75 15.67
N HIS A 107 6.32 0.44 15.66
CA HIS A 107 5.57 -0.54 14.85
C HIS A 107 4.11 -0.74 15.28
N THR A 108 3.78 -0.54 16.55
CA THR A 108 2.46 -0.88 17.13
C THR A 108 1.34 0.11 16.83
N SER A 109 1.59 1.14 16.05
CA SER A 109 0.66 2.25 15.79
C SER A 109 -0.28 2.04 14.59
N TRP A 110 -0.68 0.82 14.31
CA TRP A 110 -1.47 0.52 13.10
C TRP A 110 -2.96 0.89 13.22
N TYR A 111 -3.48 1.02 14.43
CA TYR A 111 -4.90 1.36 14.63
C TYR A 111 -5.29 2.71 14.05
N GLU A 112 -4.48 3.74 14.29
CA GLU A 112 -4.81 5.10 13.88
C GLU A 112 -4.87 5.27 12.36
N PRO A 113 -3.89 4.76 11.55
CA PRO A 113 -3.99 4.89 10.10
C PRO A 113 -5.27 4.31 9.50
N PHE A 114 -5.75 3.18 10.03
CA PHE A 114 -6.99 2.54 9.57
C PHE A 114 -8.26 3.19 10.13
N ARG A 115 -8.18 3.96 11.21
CA ARG A 115 -9.29 4.76 11.77
C ARG A 115 -9.35 6.16 11.17
N ASP A 116 -8.27 6.63 10.60
CA ASP A 116 -8.23 7.95 9.96
C ASP A 116 -9.11 7.96 8.71
N SER A 117 -10.26 8.65 8.82
CA SER A 117 -11.21 8.77 7.72
C SER A 117 -10.62 9.43 6.48
N VAL A 118 -9.56 10.24 6.61
CA VAL A 118 -8.85 10.87 5.50
C VAL A 118 -8.14 9.81 4.65
N ASN A 119 -7.48 8.83 5.30
CA ASN A 119 -6.80 7.73 4.61
C ASN A 119 -7.81 6.84 3.88
N ILE A 120 -8.91 6.48 4.55
CA ILE A 120 -9.95 5.63 3.97
C ILE A 120 -10.65 6.34 2.81
N LYS A 121 -11.03 7.61 2.97
CA LYS A 121 -11.62 8.41 1.89
C LYS A 121 -10.68 8.54 0.71
N TRP A 122 -9.38 8.76 0.95
CA TRP A 122 -8.38 8.80 -0.11
C TRP A 122 -8.32 7.46 -0.87
N MET A 123 -8.23 6.33 -0.16
CA MET A 123 -8.19 5.01 -0.77
C MET A 123 -9.44 4.77 -1.64
N MET A 124 -10.63 5.10 -1.12
CA MET A 124 -11.90 4.87 -1.79
C MET A 124 -12.24 5.89 -2.89
N SER A 125 -11.50 6.99 -3.00
CA SER A 125 -11.72 8.01 -4.04
C SER A 125 -11.25 7.58 -5.43
N TRP A 126 -10.45 6.52 -5.52
CA TRP A 126 -9.90 6.02 -6.77
C TRP A 126 -10.82 5.02 -7.45
N LYS A 127 -10.81 5.07 -8.78
CA LYS A 127 -11.38 4.07 -9.68
C LYS A 127 -10.34 3.68 -10.72
N LYS A 128 -10.46 2.48 -11.25
CA LYS A 128 -9.64 2.06 -12.41
C LYS A 128 -10.07 2.78 -13.67
#